data_eecdb3a47eb56c203d37cd967f463211
#
_entry.id   eecdb3a47eb56c203d37cd967f463211
#
_cell.length_a   1.000
_cell.length_b   1.000
_cell.length_c   1.000
_cell.angle_alpha   90.00
_cell.angle_beta   90.00
_cell.angle_gamma   90.00
#
_symmetry.space_group_name_H-M   'P 1'
#
loop_
_entity.id
_entity.type
_entity.pdbx_description
1 polymer ?
#
loop_
_entity_poly.entity_id
_entity_poly.type
_entity_poly.pdbx_seq_one_letter_code
_entity_poly.pdbx_strand_id
1 'polypeptide(L)'
;MPAVDDPDFVADYDERSRTLRLVGSADNATAPGLARLLGDLHEELLMKQAKQITVDMRDLEFMGNGCVRELVGWFAQLENVADRYTIKLRSNPAIQWQRTTLPALSCFDTTLVTVES
;
A
#
# COMPACT_ATOMS: atom_id res chain seq x y z
N MET A 1 3.68 14.66 7.06
CA MET A 1 3.81 13.21 6.88
C MET A 1 2.52 12.62 6.35
N PRO A 2 2.61 11.77 5.31
CA PRO A 2 1.40 11.10 4.83
C PRO A 2 0.80 10.22 5.91
N ALA A 3 -0.47 10.42 6.21
CA ALA A 3 -1.18 9.63 7.20
C ALA A 3 -2.68 9.74 6.99
N VAL A 4 -3.40 8.70 7.38
CA VAL A 4 -4.86 8.71 7.51
C VAL A 4 -5.18 8.29 8.94
N ASP A 5 -6.01 9.06 9.61
CA ASP A 5 -6.44 8.78 10.98
C ASP A 5 -7.95 8.86 11.03
N ASP A 6 -8.58 7.73 11.07
CA ASP A 6 -10.01 7.52 10.97
C ASP A 6 -10.38 6.53 12.09
N PRO A 7 -11.58 6.56 12.69
CA PRO A 7 -11.91 5.66 13.80
C PRO A 7 -11.67 4.17 13.50
N ASP A 8 -11.88 3.75 12.26
CA ASP A 8 -11.77 2.33 11.90
C ASP A 8 -10.53 1.99 11.10
N PHE A 9 -9.76 2.98 10.68
CA PHE A 9 -8.61 2.77 9.80
C PHE A 9 -7.51 3.77 10.10
N VAL A 10 -6.29 3.28 10.24
CA VAL A 10 -5.10 4.12 10.42
C VAL A 10 -4.07 3.74 9.37
N ALA A 11 -3.53 4.74 8.70
CA ALA A 11 -2.37 4.59 7.83
C ALA A 11 -1.29 5.54 8.32
N ASP A 12 -0.10 5.02 8.58
CA ASP A 12 1.00 5.77 9.15
C ASP A 12 2.30 5.41 8.41
N TYR A 13 3.03 6.43 7.99
CA TYR A 13 4.28 6.22 7.25
C TYR A 13 5.48 6.59 8.12
N ASP A 14 6.39 5.63 8.31
CA ASP A 14 7.65 5.84 8.99
C ASP A 14 8.75 6.07 7.94
N GLU A 15 9.25 7.29 7.87
CA GLU A 15 10.28 7.70 6.92
C GLU A 15 11.60 6.97 7.11
N ARG A 16 11.96 6.66 8.34
CA ARG A 16 13.25 6.02 8.64
C ARG A 16 13.32 4.61 8.06
N SER A 17 12.27 3.83 8.29
CA SER A 17 12.20 2.45 7.81
C SER A 17 11.56 2.34 6.44
N ARG A 18 11.01 3.44 5.91
CA ARG A 18 10.21 3.47 4.69
C ARG A 18 9.12 2.41 4.73
N THR A 19 8.38 2.41 5.83
CA THR A 19 7.29 1.47 6.05
C THR A 19 5.98 2.23 6.20
N LEU A 20 5.02 1.91 5.33
CA LEU A 20 3.64 2.37 5.46
C LEU A 20 2.87 1.29 6.19
N ARG A 21 2.34 1.61 7.36
CA ARG A 21 1.57 0.67 8.16
C ARG A 21 0.08 0.96 8.01
N LEU A 22 -0.69 -0.07 7.65
CA LEU A 22 -2.14 0.02 7.49
C LEU A 22 -2.78 -0.88 8.54
N VAL A 23 -3.70 -0.32 9.33
CA VAL A 23 -4.31 -1.02 10.47
C VAL A 23 -5.82 -0.79 10.46
N GLY A 24 -6.57 -1.84 10.74
CA GLY A 24 -8.01 -1.77 10.93
C GLY A 24 -8.80 -2.21 9.72
N SER A 25 -9.85 -1.45 9.38
CA SER A 25 -10.75 -1.76 8.27
C SER A 25 -10.83 -0.58 7.30
N ALA A 26 -10.39 -0.81 6.07
CA ALA A 26 -10.42 0.19 5.00
C ALA A 26 -11.62 -0.08 4.10
N ASP A 27 -12.75 0.60 4.36
CA ASP A 27 -13.95 0.46 3.54
C ASP A 27 -13.92 1.44 2.34
N ASN A 28 -14.98 1.43 1.53
CA ASN A 28 -15.04 2.28 0.35
C ASN A 28 -15.02 3.79 0.69
N ALA A 29 -15.49 4.17 1.87
CA ALA A 29 -15.46 5.55 2.32
C ALA A 29 -14.02 6.02 2.62
N THR A 30 -13.11 5.09 2.88
CA THR A 30 -11.70 5.36 3.14
C THR A 30 -10.91 5.63 1.86
N ALA A 31 -11.42 5.18 0.71
CA ALA A 31 -10.69 5.22 -0.56
C ALA A 31 -10.17 6.61 -0.95
N PRO A 32 -10.95 7.71 -0.84
CA PRO A 32 -10.41 9.04 -1.20
C PRO A 32 -9.21 9.45 -0.35
N GLY A 33 -9.25 9.19 0.95
CA GLY A 33 -8.14 9.48 1.85
C GLY A 33 -6.91 8.64 1.53
N LEU A 34 -7.12 7.36 1.23
CA LEU A 34 -6.04 6.46 0.84
C LEU A 34 -5.42 6.90 -0.49
N ALA A 35 -6.25 7.29 -1.47
CA ALA A 35 -5.76 7.78 -2.76
C ALA A 35 -4.84 8.98 -2.58
N ARG A 36 -5.23 9.93 -1.75
CA ARG A 36 -4.43 11.12 -1.46
C ARG A 36 -3.12 10.75 -0.79
N LEU A 37 -3.18 9.86 0.20
CA LEU A 37 -2.00 9.39 0.92
C LEU A 37 -1.01 8.72 -0.04
N LEU A 38 -1.50 7.83 -0.89
CA LEU A 38 -0.64 7.11 -1.83
C LEU A 38 -0.02 8.06 -2.87
N GLY A 39 -0.78 9.06 -3.33
CA GLY A 39 -0.25 10.07 -4.25
C GLY A 39 0.86 10.90 -3.62
N ASP A 40 0.66 11.37 -2.40
CA ASP A 40 1.66 12.14 -1.67
C ASP A 40 2.91 11.30 -1.39
N LEU A 41 2.71 10.05 -1.00
CA LEU A 41 3.79 9.12 -0.71
C LEU A 41 4.60 8.81 -1.98
N HIS A 42 3.92 8.60 -3.10
CA HIS A 42 4.58 8.34 -4.38
C HIS A 42 5.51 9.50 -4.75
N GLU A 43 5.03 10.74 -4.65
CA GLU A 43 5.84 11.93 -4.93
C GLU A 43 7.04 12.02 -4.00
N GLU A 44 6.84 11.78 -2.71
CA GLU A 44 7.91 11.84 -1.72
C GLU A 44 8.98 10.79 -2.00
N LEU A 45 8.58 9.57 -2.31
CA LEU A 45 9.52 8.48 -2.61
C LEU A 45 10.35 8.77 -3.86
N LEU A 46 9.74 9.37 -4.87
CA LEU A 46 10.45 9.77 -6.09
C LEU A 46 11.44 10.90 -5.81
N MET A 47 11.03 11.91 -5.06
CA MET A 47 11.90 13.03 -4.70
C MET A 47 13.12 12.57 -3.91
N LYS A 48 12.95 11.61 -3.04
CA LYS A 48 14.04 11.09 -2.19
C LYS A 48 14.81 9.97 -2.86
N GLN A 49 14.46 9.63 -4.09
CA GLN A 49 15.11 8.54 -4.85
C GLN A 49 15.12 7.23 -4.06
N ALA A 50 14.00 6.93 -3.42
CA ALA A 50 13.85 5.70 -2.66
C ALA A 50 13.95 4.49 -3.57
N LYS A 51 14.50 3.39 -3.06
CA LYS A 51 14.65 2.14 -3.82
C LYS A 51 13.57 1.13 -3.49
N GLN A 52 13.00 1.22 -2.30
CA GLN A 52 11.99 0.27 -1.84
C GLN A 52 11.12 0.90 -0.77
N ILE A 53 9.85 0.47 -0.75
CA ILE A 53 8.95 0.77 0.36
C ILE A 53 8.33 -0.54 0.84
N THR A 54 8.09 -0.64 2.13
CA THR A 54 7.36 -1.76 2.72
C THR A 54 5.97 -1.27 3.12
N VAL A 55 4.94 -2.01 2.73
CA VAL A 55 3.57 -1.76 3.18
C VAL A 55 3.19 -2.87 4.15
N ASP A 56 3.06 -2.53 5.42
CA ASP A 56 2.76 -3.50 6.47
C ASP A 56 1.24 -3.59 6.64
N MET A 57 0.68 -4.71 6.20
CA MET A 57 -0.76 -4.97 6.24
C MET A 57 -1.13 -6.03 7.27
N ARG A 58 -0.20 -6.42 8.15
CA ARG A 58 -0.44 -7.54 9.07
C ARG A 58 -1.62 -7.33 10.00
N ASP A 59 -1.97 -6.06 10.30
CA ASP A 59 -3.10 -5.73 11.15
C ASP A 59 -4.25 -5.09 10.36
N LEU A 60 -4.26 -5.22 9.04
CA LEU A 60 -5.33 -4.73 8.19
C LEU A 60 -6.37 -5.83 8.01
N GLU A 61 -7.45 -5.75 8.77
CA GLU A 61 -8.46 -6.80 8.86
C GLU A 61 -9.37 -6.86 7.64
N PHE A 62 -9.57 -5.71 6.95
CA PHE A 62 -10.45 -5.63 5.80
C PHE A 62 -10.00 -4.53 4.85
N MET A 63 -10.16 -4.78 3.55
CA MET A 63 -9.95 -3.75 2.54
C MET A 63 -11.03 -3.88 1.47
N GLY A 64 -11.83 -2.84 1.31
CA GLY A 64 -12.88 -2.78 0.30
C GLY A 64 -12.34 -2.62 -1.10
N ASN A 65 -13.18 -2.91 -2.10
CA ASN A 65 -12.77 -2.88 -3.50
C ASN A 65 -12.27 -1.50 -3.95
N GLY A 66 -12.85 -0.42 -3.42
CA GLY A 66 -12.39 0.94 -3.73
C GLY A 66 -10.96 1.17 -3.32
N CYS A 67 -10.58 0.69 -2.12
CA CYS A 67 -9.20 0.80 -1.64
C CYS A 67 -8.25 -0.08 -2.42
N VAL A 68 -8.68 -1.29 -2.79
CA VAL A 68 -7.87 -2.18 -3.63
C VAL A 68 -7.57 -1.50 -4.98
N ARG A 69 -8.55 -0.83 -5.57
CA ARG A 69 -8.35 -0.06 -6.82
C ARG A 69 -7.31 1.04 -6.66
N GLU A 70 -7.27 1.68 -5.50
CA GLU A 70 -6.27 2.72 -5.24
C GLU A 70 -4.87 2.13 -5.19
N LEU A 71 -4.70 0.96 -4.61
CA LEU A 71 -3.41 0.26 -4.64
C LEU A 71 -3.00 -0.08 -6.07
N VAL A 72 -3.93 -0.61 -6.87
CA VAL A 72 -3.65 -0.96 -8.26
C VAL A 72 -3.28 0.29 -9.05
N GLY A 73 -3.98 1.41 -8.82
CA GLY A 73 -3.67 2.69 -9.45
C GLY A 73 -2.26 3.17 -9.11
N TRP A 74 -1.84 2.99 -7.87
CA TRP A 74 -0.49 3.32 -7.43
C TRP A 74 0.54 2.46 -8.17
N PHE A 75 0.31 1.15 -8.26
CA PHE A 75 1.21 0.24 -8.97
C PHE A 75 1.30 0.63 -10.46
N ALA A 76 0.18 1.01 -11.07
CA ALA A 76 0.15 1.42 -12.47
C ALA A 76 0.95 2.72 -12.69
N GLN A 77 0.84 3.69 -11.79
CA GLN A 77 1.64 4.90 -11.86
C GLN A 77 3.13 4.58 -11.78
N LEU A 78 3.50 3.66 -10.90
CA LEU A 78 4.88 3.27 -10.69
C LEU A 78 5.49 2.63 -11.94
N GLU A 79 4.71 1.89 -12.71
CA GLU A 79 5.18 1.26 -13.95
C GLU A 79 5.64 2.28 -15.00
N ASN A 80 5.08 3.49 -14.96
CA ASN A 80 5.37 4.54 -15.93
C ASN A 80 6.53 5.44 -15.52
N VAL A 81 7.18 5.14 -14.41
CA VAL A 81 8.29 5.95 -13.88
C VAL A 81 9.62 5.29 -14.25
N ALA A 82 10.60 6.10 -14.71
CA ALA A 82 11.92 5.58 -15.08
C ALA A 82 12.69 5.09 -13.85
N ASP A 83 12.68 5.87 -12.77
CA ASP A 83 13.40 5.54 -11.52
C ASP A 83 12.44 4.95 -10.50
N ARG A 84 11.86 3.80 -10.83
CA ARG A 84 10.87 3.18 -9.94
C ARG A 84 11.52 2.53 -8.72
N TYR A 85 10.72 2.56 -7.65
CA TYR A 85 11.03 1.82 -6.44
C TYR A 85 10.24 0.51 -6.44
N THR A 86 10.60 -0.42 -5.56
CA THR A 86 9.84 -1.66 -5.41
C THR A 86 8.96 -1.59 -4.18
N ILE A 87 7.87 -2.35 -4.17
CA ILE A 87 6.92 -2.40 -3.08
C ILE A 87 6.90 -3.80 -2.49
N LYS A 88 7.16 -3.89 -1.19
CA LYS A 88 7.05 -5.15 -0.45
C LYS A 88 5.79 -5.09 0.41
N LEU A 89 4.85 -5.98 0.17
CA LEU A 89 3.63 -6.09 0.97
C LEU A 89 3.84 -7.14 2.06
N ARG A 90 3.78 -6.73 3.33
CA ARG A 90 3.86 -7.66 4.45
C ARG A 90 2.45 -8.07 4.82
N SER A 91 2.15 -9.35 4.67
CA SER A 91 0.81 -9.88 4.84
C SER A 91 0.69 -10.71 6.12
N ASN A 92 -0.56 -10.92 6.53
CA ASN A 92 -0.91 -11.84 7.59
C ASN A 92 -1.75 -12.97 6.99
N PRO A 93 -1.18 -14.19 6.83
CA PRO A 93 -1.91 -15.29 6.19
C PRO A 93 -3.10 -15.79 7.01
N ALA A 94 -3.25 -15.39 8.28
CA ALA A 94 -4.43 -15.69 9.06
C ALA A 94 -5.66 -14.88 8.63
N ILE A 95 -5.46 -13.78 7.90
CA ILE A 95 -6.55 -12.91 7.45
C ILE A 95 -6.98 -13.34 6.04
N GLN A 96 -8.23 -13.76 5.91
CA GLN A 96 -8.72 -14.39 4.70
C GLN A 96 -8.62 -13.53 3.44
N TRP A 97 -9.01 -12.24 3.52
CA TRP A 97 -8.98 -11.38 2.33
C TRP A 97 -7.56 -11.21 1.80
N GLN A 98 -6.57 -11.21 2.70
CA GLN A 98 -5.18 -11.09 2.29
C GLN A 98 -4.71 -12.32 1.53
N ARG A 99 -5.11 -13.50 1.95
CA ARG A 99 -4.75 -14.74 1.25
C ARG A 99 -5.32 -14.81 -0.16
N THR A 100 -6.51 -14.23 -0.37
CA THR A 100 -7.17 -14.28 -1.67
C THR A 100 -6.79 -13.14 -2.58
N THR A 101 -6.56 -11.95 -2.03
CA THR A 101 -6.37 -10.72 -2.81
C THR A 101 -4.90 -10.37 -3.05
N LEU A 102 -4.04 -10.50 -2.05
CA LEU A 102 -2.66 -10.06 -2.19
C LEU A 102 -1.85 -10.83 -3.26
N PRO A 103 -2.02 -12.17 -3.40
CA PRO A 103 -1.33 -12.85 -4.49
C PRO A 103 -1.72 -12.32 -5.87
N ALA A 104 -3.00 -11.96 -6.05
CA ALA A 104 -3.46 -11.37 -7.30
C ALA A 104 -2.84 -10.00 -7.55
N LEU A 105 -2.66 -9.20 -6.49
CA LEU A 105 -2.01 -7.90 -6.60
C LEU A 105 -0.54 -8.05 -6.98
N SER A 106 0.17 -9.02 -6.41
CA SER A 106 1.58 -9.24 -6.74
C SER A 106 1.77 -9.72 -8.18
N CYS A 107 0.76 -10.37 -8.76
CA CYS A 107 0.79 -10.79 -10.15
C CYS A 107 0.66 -9.63 -11.15
N PHE A 108 0.26 -8.45 -10.67
CA PHE A 108 0.17 -7.25 -11.50
C PHE A 108 1.53 -6.93 -12.13
N ASP A 109 2.58 -6.94 -11.30
CA ASP A 109 3.96 -6.82 -11.80
C ASP A 109 4.89 -7.44 -10.76
N THR A 110 5.38 -8.64 -11.05
CA THR A 110 6.21 -9.40 -10.12
C THR A 110 7.60 -8.78 -9.90
N THR A 111 8.01 -7.85 -10.76
CA THR A 111 9.27 -7.14 -10.59
C THR A 111 9.14 -5.93 -9.66
N LEU A 112 7.94 -5.38 -9.51
CA LEU A 112 7.67 -4.19 -8.70
C LEU A 112 7.07 -4.52 -7.34
N VAL A 113 6.20 -5.53 -7.27
CA VAL A 113 5.41 -5.83 -6.08
C VAL A 113 5.67 -7.26 -5.64
N THR A 114 6.09 -7.43 -4.39
CA THR A 114 6.28 -8.75 -3.78
C THR A 114 5.43 -8.85 -2.52
N VAL A 115 4.99 -10.06 -2.20
CA VAL A 115 4.23 -10.34 -0.99
C VAL A 115 5.06 -11.22 -0.07
N GLU A 116 5.18 -10.81 1.19
CA GLU A 116 5.92 -11.54 2.22
C GLU A 116 5.00 -11.79 3.41
N SER A 117 5.01 -12.97 3.95
CA SER A 117 4.23 -13.29 5.15
C SER A 117 5.10 -13.40 6.39
#